data_a6b75ed978c431ff912bf6f401df380a
#
_entry.id   a6b75ed978c431ff912bf6f401df380a
#
_cell.length_a   1.000
_cell.length_b   1.000
_cell.length_c   1.000
_cell.angle_alpha   90.00
_cell.angle_beta   90.00
_cell.angle_gamma   90.00
#
_symmetry.space_group_name_H-M   'P 1'
#
loop_
_entity.id
_entity.type
_entity.pdbx_description
1 polymer ?
#
loop_
_entity_poly.entity_id
_entity_poly.type
_entity_poly.pdbx_seq_one_letter_code
_entity_poly.pdbx_strand_id
1 'polypeptide(L)'
;MQMIPMEAKMRVMFSTAVMLFLAAVTGTADAGNDQIEPKAGTWKTWVISSGHDFRAPPPPDVATTTAEISELNALAKQRDGAAKDLIAYWDVGPPSYRWQDIALDEVLRNNLPWQWAMRDFALMHAAIYDAMVAAWDSKYAYNRRRPSEIDVGLVTALPNPQSPSYPAEHAVAAGAAAAVLSYLFPERAAFFAQKAEEAARSRLLAGVQYLSDVAAGLELGRKVAALVIERGKADGSDVKWTGSVPAGPGKWNGTNPILPQMAMWKTWVLESPSEFRAPPPPAYDSPEKAAELAEIKNFAHTPKTDSAARFWEYAVGGLRAHQYWARQIGRLIFEYRLENDPPRAARAYALQNIATIDAGIAGWDSKYAYWAIRPYQLDPDVKPLFMVNHPSYPAAHGFNTTAEATILGYLFPRDAVALDALAAEAAESRVWAGIHYRSDIVAGRALGRVVAEKVIARARQDGSQ
;
A
#
# COMPACT_ATOMS: atom_id res chain seq x y z
N MET A 1 -41.81 35.76 52.40
CA MET A 1 -42.58 34.54 52.57
C MET A 1 -41.78 33.40 51.91
N GLN A 2 -41.38 32.50 52.75
CA GLN A 2 -40.31 31.56 52.66
C GLN A 2 -40.37 30.61 51.48
N MET A 3 -39.19 30.48 50.75
CA MET A 3 -38.87 29.36 49.88
C MET A 3 -38.51 28.13 50.74
N ILE A 4 -39.10 27.00 50.47
CA ILE A 4 -38.69 25.68 50.96
C ILE A 4 -38.12 24.89 49.78
N PRO A 5 -36.94 24.29 49.90
CA PRO A 5 -36.31 23.61 48.81
C PRO A 5 -36.82 22.18 48.64
N MET A 6 -36.96 21.75 47.42
CA MET A 6 -37.39 20.40 47.01
C MET A 6 -36.19 19.56 46.61
N GLU A 7 -35.41 19.16 47.60
CA GLU A 7 -34.45 18.06 47.52
C GLU A 7 -34.88 16.98 48.50
N ALA A 8 -35.18 15.83 48.01
CA ALA A 8 -35.27 14.52 48.65
C ALA A 8 -36.51 13.73 48.19
N LYS A 9 -36.43 13.13 47.01
CA LYS A 9 -37.17 11.89 46.69
C LYS A 9 -36.79 11.40 45.28
N MET A 10 -35.57 10.94 45.13
CA MET A 10 -35.21 10.05 44.00
C MET A 10 -33.89 9.28 44.27
N ARG A 11 -33.90 8.62 45.41
CA ARG A 11 -32.94 7.55 45.71
C ARG A 11 -33.75 6.43 46.31
N VAL A 12 -34.13 5.47 45.55
CA VAL A 12 -34.48 4.07 45.81
C VAL A 12 -35.30 3.61 44.59
N MET A 13 -34.64 3.12 43.57
CA MET A 13 -35.12 2.12 42.61
C MET A 13 -34.13 1.97 41.44
N PHE A 14 -32.88 1.60 41.75
CA PHE A 14 -31.96 1.00 40.81
C PHE A 14 -30.96 0.12 41.58
N SER A 15 -31.53 -0.93 42.17
CA SER A 15 -30.70 -1.99 42.76
C SER A 15 -31.54 -3.26 42.75
N THR A 16 -31.53 -3.98 41.65
CA THR A 16 -31.85 -5.41 41.49
C THR A 16 -32.18 -5.68 40.04
N ALA A 17 -31.18 -5.97 39.21
CA ALA A 17 -31.24 -6.82 38.02
C ALA A 17 -29.96 -6.68 37.19
N VAL A 18 -28.77 -6.90 37.79
CA VAL A 18 -27.54 -7.27 37.06
C VAL A 18 -26.86 -8.33 37.89
N MET A 19 -27.45 -9.52 37.88
CA MET A 19 -26.76 -10.75 38.24
C MET A 19 -27.29 -11.85 37.33
N LEU A 20 -26.33 -12.65 36.84
CA LEU A 20 -26.48 -13.86 36.07
C LEU A 20 -26.69 -13.72 34.55
N PHE A 21 -25.58 -13.59 33.83
CA PHE A 21 -25.23 -14.46 32.71
C PHE A 21 -23.71 -14.41 32.50
N LEU A 22 -22.94 -14.86 33.51
CA LEU A 22 -21.65 -15.49 33.24
C LEU A 22 -21.97 -16.96 32.94
N ALA A 23 -22.44 -17.24 31.72
CA ALA A 23 -22.31 -18.56 31.16
C ALA A 23 -20.80 -18.74 30.90
N ALA A 24 -20.17 -19.55 31.74
CA ALA A 24 -18.84 -20.07 31.49
C ALA A 24 -18.86 -20.81 30.16
N VAL A 25 -18.48 -20.13 29.08
CA VAL A 25 -17.94 -20.79 27.91
C VAL A 25 -16.56 -21.28 28.32
N THR A 26 -16.53 -22.42 29.02
CA THR A 26 -15.36 -23.28 29.00
C THR A 26 -15.29 -23.94 27.65
N GLY A 27 -15.04 -23.14 26.61
CA GLY A 27 -14.40 -23.63 25.43
C GLY A 27 -13.01 -24.04 25.91
N THR A 28 -12.71 -25.33 25.92
CA THR A 28 -11.36 -25.82 25.86
C THR A 28 -10.71 -25.06 24.72
N ALA A 29 -9.89 -24.07 25.03
CA ALA A 29 -8.94 -23.53 24.08
C ALA A 29 -8.13 -24.76 23.67
N ASP A 30 -8.43 -25.26 22.49
CA ASP A 30 -7.57 -26.17 21.78
C ASP A 30 -6.24 -25.44 21.68
N ALA A 31 -5.24 -25.89 22.45
CA ALA A 31 -3.85 -25.43 22.34
C ALA A 31 -3.27 -25.96 21.02
N GLY A 32 -4.06 -25.90 19.97
CA GLY A 32 -3.78 -26.27 18.60
C GLY A 32 -3.22 -25.07 17.86
N ASN A 33 -1.90 -24.98 17.88
CA ASN A 33 -1.12 -24.40 16.80
C ASN A 33 -1.50 -22.96 16.38
N ASP A 34 -1.20 -21.98 17.21
CA ASP A 34 -1.21 -20.54 16.89
C ASP A 34 -0.14 -20.14 15.82
N GLN A 35 0.14 -21.02 14.88
CA GLN A 35 1.10 -20.78 13.80
C GLN A 35 0.54 -19.78 12.80
N ILE A 36 1.30 -18.71 12.55
CA ILE A 36 0.89 -17.66 11.60
C ILE A 36 0.98 -18.20 10.18
N GLU A 37 -0.16 -18.26 9.51
CA GLU A 37 -0.33 -18.54 8.09
C GLU A 37 0.52 -19.70 7.54
N PRO A 38 0.40 -20.92 8.07
CA PRO A 38 1.28 -22.02 7.67
C PRO A 38 1.20 -22.40 6.19
N LYS A 39 0.16 -21.94 5.49
CA LYS A 39 -0.03 -22.17 4.05
C LYS A 39 0.42 -20.99 3.17
N ALA A 40 0.89 -19.89 3.74
CA ALA A 40 1.24 -18.70 2.94
C ALA A 40 2.36 -18.97 1.93
N GLY A 41 3.20 -19.97 2.15
CA GLY A 41 4.20 -20.42 1.18
C GLY A 41 3.63 -20.96 -0.14
N THR A 42 2.33 -21.27 -0.18
CA THR A 42 1.64 -21.76 -1.38
C THR A 42 0.79 -20.66 -2.07
N TRP A 43 0.79 -19.44 -1.55
CA TRP A 43 0.00 -18.37 -2.14
C TRP A 43 0.54 -17.97 -3.53
N LYS A 44 -0.37 -17.53 -4.40
CA LYS A 44 -0.04 -17.13 -5.77
C LYS A 44 0.79 -15.84 -5.79
N THR A 45 1.97 -15.94 -6.29
CA THR A 45 2.96 -14.86 -6.44
C THR A 45 2.68 -13.94 -7.63
N TRP A 46 3.39 -12.82 -7.73
CA TRP A 46 3.28 -11.86 -8.82
C TRP A 46 4.31 -12.07 -9.92
N VAL A 47 5.53 -12.38 -9.57
CA VAL A 47 6.67 -12.45 -10.50
C VAL A 47 7.38 -13.80 -10.44
N ILE A 48 7.64 -14.32 -9.23
CA ILE A 48 8.25 -15.64 -9.10
C ILE A 48 7.26 -16.75 -9.44
N SER A 49 7.77 -17.91 -9.86
CA SER A 49 6.94 -19.08 -10.24
C SER A 49 6.14 -19.64 -9.06
N SER A 50 6.80 -19.79 -7.92
CA SER A 50 6.19 -20.26 -6.66
C SER A 50 7.12 -19.99 -5.46
N GLY A 51 6.58 -20.04 -4.23
CA GLY A 51 7.39 -20.00 -3.02
C GLY A 51 8.37 -21.17 -2.95
N HIS A 52 7.94 -22.35 -3.39
CA HIS A 52 8.74 -23.57 -3.38
C HIS A 52 10.01 -23.48 -4.25
N ASP A 53 9.90 -22.91 -5.46
CA ASP A 53 11.03 -22.78 -6.39
C ASP A 53 12.10 -21.78 -5.89
N PHE A 54 11.70 -20.95 -4.93
CA PHE A 54 12.57 -19.95 -4.29
C PHE A 54 12.88 -20.29 -2.83
N ARG A 55 12.57 -21.53 -2.38
CA ARG A 55 12.91 -21.97 -1.03
C ARG A 55 14.38 -21.71 -0.71
N ALA A 56 14.66 -21.12 0.44
CA ALA A 56 16.02 -20.93 0.92
C ALA A 56 16.75 -22.29 1.09
N PRO A 57 18.08 -22.34 0.96
CA PRO A 57 18.85 -23.53 1.33
C PRO A 57 18.54 -24.00 2.76
N PRO A 58 18.80 -25.26 3.12
CA PRO A 58 18.57 -25.73 4.48
C PRO A 58 19.33 -24.88 5.52
N PRO A 59 18.73 -24.68 6.73
CA PRO A 59 19.42 -24.01 7.83
C PRO A 59 20.68 -24.80 8.25
N PRO A 60 21.63 -24.15 8.95
CA PRO A 60 22.85 -24.79 9.41
C PRO A 60 22.62 -25.98 10.37
N ASP A 61 23.65 -26.75 10.54
CA ASP A 61 23.68 -27.89 11.47
C ASP A 61 23.64 -27.45 12.95
N VAL A 62 23.58 -28.44 13.85
CA VAL A 62 23.47 -28.21 15.29
C VAL A 62 24.72 -27.52 15.85
N ALA A 63 25.92 -27.83 15.33
CA ALA A 63 27.16 -27.24 15.82
C ALA A 63 27.20 -25.72 15.50
N THR A 64 26.88 -25.35 14.30
CA THR A 64 26.74 -23.94 13.87
C THR A 64 25.64 -23.22 14.67
N THR A 65 24.48 -23.86 14.83
CA THR A 65 23.37 -23.32 15.65
C THR A 65 23.80 -23.02 17.08
N THR A 66 24.60 -23.91 17.69
CA THR A 66 25.13 -23.71 19.06
C THR A 66 26.10 -22.53 19.15
N ALA A 67 26.96 -22.35 18.13
CA ALA A 67 27.85 -21.21 18.07
C ALA A 67 27.04 -19.89 17.92
N GLU A 68 26.04 -19.86 17.06
CA GLU A 68 25.16 -18.70 16.89
C GLU A 68 24.40 -18.32 18.16
N ILE A 69 23.96 -19.30 18.97
CA ILE A 69 23.35 -19.04 20.30
C ILE A 69 24.35 -18.34 21.23
N SER A 70 25.62 -18.77 21.20
CA SER A 70 26.66 -18.14 22.01
C SER A 70 26.90 -16.68 21.62
N GLU A 71 26.87 -16.39 20.33
CA GLU A 71 26.95 -15.01 19.80
C GLU A 71 25.72 -14.16 20.20
N LEU A 72 24.51 -14.72 20.13
CA LEU A 72 23.28 -14.04 20.56
C LEU A 72 23.30 -13.71 22.05
N ASN A 73 23.82 -14.63 22.90
CA ASN A 73 24.03 -14.37 24.32
C ASN A 73 25.04 -13.23 24.58
N ALA A 74 26.09 -13.13 23.77
CA ALA A 74 27.04 -12.02 23.83
C ALA A 74 26.38 -10.69 23.41
N LEU A 75 25.61 -10.69 22.33
CA LEU A 75 24.85 -9.52 21.85
C LEU A 75 23.80 -9.07 22.88
N ALA A 76 23.13 -10.01 23.56
CA ALA A 76 22.15 -9.69 24.59
C ALA A 76 22.75 -8.86 25.75
N LYS A 77 24.02 -9.13 26.11
CA LYS A 77 24.75 -8.40 27.14
C LYS A 77 25.17 -6.99 26.70
N GLN A 78 25.19 -6.71 25.39
CA GLN A 78 25.62 -5.45 24.81
C GLN A 78 24.44 -4.52 24.44
N ARG A 79 23.20 -4.86 24.81
CA ARG A 79 22.02 -4.04 24.53
C ARG A 79 22.03 -2.76 25.36
N ASP A 80 22.59 -1.71 24.79
CA ASP A 80 22.52 -0.34 25.29
C ASP A 80 21.23 0.38 24.84
N GLY A 81 21.16 1.69 25.09
CA GLY A 81 20.04 2.53 24.63
C GLY A 81 19.88 2.54 23.11
N ALA A 82 20.97 2.67 22.36
CA ALA A 82 20.94 2.69 20.90
C ALA A 82 20.47 1.37 20.30
N ALA A 83 20.87 0.25 20.88
CA ALA A 83 20.39 -1.08 20.48
C ALA A 83 18.88 -1.22 20.73
N LYS A 84 18.38 -0.74 21.86
CA LYS A 84 16.94 -0.76 22.17
C LYS A 84 16.14 0.14 21.22
N ASP A 85 16.63 1.32 20.89
CA ASP A 85 16.02 2.24 19.93
C ASP A 85 15.97 1.61 18.53
N LEU A 86 17.04 0.93 18.11
CA LEU A 86 17.09 0.23 16.83
C LEU A 86 16.07 -0.92 16.77
N ILE A 87 15.97 -1.72 17.83
CA ILE A 87 14.98 -2.79 17.96
C ILE A 87 13.57 -2.18 17.86
N ALA A 88 13.27 -1.17 18.68
CA ALA A 88 11.96 -0.53 18.70
C ALA A 88 11.58 0.07 17.34
N TYR A 89 12.52 0.72 16.66
CA TYR A 89 12.27 1.31 15.33
C TYR A 89 11.82 0.26 14.30
N TRP A 90 12.52 -0.89 14.24
CA TRP A 90 12.24 -1.93 13.24
C TRP A 90 11.14 -2.91 13.67
N ASP A 91 10.72 -2.87 14.93
CA ASP A 91 9.64 -3.72 15.44
C ASP A 91 8.25 -3.10 15.31
N VAL A 92 8.17 -1.83 14.94
CA VAL A 92 6.88 -1.16 14.71
C VAL A 92 6.24 -1.68 13.43
N GLY A 93 5.12 -2.39 13.61
CA GLY A 93 4.33 -2.93 12.50
C GLY A 93 4.96 -4.15 11.83
N PRO A 94 4.37 -4.61 10.72
CA PRO A 94 4.89 -5.75 9.97
C PRO A 94 6.21 -5.38 9.27
N PRO A 95 7.01 -6.38 8.83
CA PRO A 95 8.30 -6.16 8.18
C PRO A 95 8.29 -5.19 6.99
N SER A 96 7.14 -5.04 6.28
CA SER A 96 6.96 -4.12 5.17
C SER A 96 6.72 -2.65 5.57
N TYR A 97 6.31 -2.39 6.82
CA TYR A 97 5.83 -1.07 7.25
C TYR A 97 6.88 0.04 7.14
N ARG A 98 8.07 -0.16 7.72
CA ARG A 98 9.15 0.84 7.64
C ARG A 98 9.67 1.05 6.22
N TRP A 99 9.60 0.05 5.38
CA TRP A 99 10.00 0.16 3.98
C TRP A 99 9.03 1.02 3.17
N GLN A 100 7.73 0.98 3.51
CA GLN A 100 6.75 1.91 2.96
C GLN A 100 7.06 3.35 3.35
N ASP A 101 7.42 3.63 4.63
CA ASP A 101 7.81 4.96 5.08
C ASP A 101 9.08 5.45 4.34
N ILE A 102 10.11 4.60 4.24
CA ILE A 102 11.36 4.92 3.54
C ILE A 102 11.11 5.23 2.07
N ALA A 103 10.30 4.42 1.39
CA ALA A 103 9.95 4.65 -0.01
C ALA A 103 9.16 5.95 -0.21
N LEU A 104 8.24 6.25 0.71
CA LEU A 104 7.47 7.49 0.70
C LEU A 104 8.38 8.73 0.88
N ASP A 105 9.36 8.64 1.77
CA ASP A 105 10.34 9.72 1.98
C ASP A 105 11.18 9.97 0.71
N GLU A 106 11.57 8.93 -0.03
CA GLU A 106 12.30 9.11 -1.30
C GLU A 106 11.41 9.69 -2.42
N VAL A 107 10.15 9.28 -2.50
CA VAL A 107 9.18 9.89 -3.42
C VAL A 107 9.04 11.40 -3.15
N LEU A 108 8.98 11.80 -1.88
CA LEU A 108 8.88 13.20 -1.47
C LEU A 108 10.17 13.96 -1.72
N ARG A 109 11.30 13.40 -1.34
CA ARG A 109 12.64 13.98 -1.55
C ARG A 109 12.88 14.30 -3.02
N ASN A 110 12.51 13.40 -3.91
CA ASN A 110 12.69 13.53 -5.36
C ASN A 110 11.52 14.25 -6.04
N ASN A 111 10.51 14.69 -5.29
CA ASN A 111 9.31 15.33 -5.83
C ASN A 111 8.69 14.53 -6.99
N LEU A 112 8.66 13.20 -6.88
CA LEU A 112 8.19 12.35 -7.96
C LEU A 112 6.72 12.61 -8.28
N PRO A 113 6.35 12.68 -9.56
CA PRO A 113 4.94 12.60 -9.98
C PRO A 113 4.31 11.31 -9.48
N TRP A 114 3.00 11.36 -9.17
CA TRP A 114 2.30 10.22 -8.60
C TRP A 114 2.35 8.95 -9.48
N GLN A 115 2.46 9.10 -10.79
CA GLN A 115 2.57 7.99 -11.73
C GLN A 115 3.82 7.13 -11.45
N TRP A 116 4.95 7.79 -11.23
CA TRP A 116 6.19 7.14 -10.87
C TRP A 116 6.12 6.57 -9.46
N ALA A 117 5.59 7.32 -8.50
CA ALA A 117 5.43 6.86 -7.13
C ALA A 117 4.60 5.55 -7.04
N MET A 118 3.47 5.47 -7.77
CA MET A 118 2.63 4.25 -7.79
C MET A 118 3.36 3.06 -8.42
N ARG A 119 4.12 3.28 -9.51
CA ARG A 119 4.95 2.24 -10.12
C ARG A 119 6.01 1.73 -9.14
N ASP A 120 6.70 2.64 -8.48
CA ASP A 120 7.79 2.32 -7.56
C ASP A 120 7.28 1.55 -6.34
N PHE A 121 6.16 1.96 -5.76
CA PHE A 121 5.50 1.22 -4.69
C PHE A 121 5.03 -0.17 -5.13
N ALA A 122 4.44 -0.29 -6.32
CA ALA A 122 3.99 -1.59 -6.84
C ALA A 122 5.16 -2.56 -7.02
N LEU A 123 6.29 -2.12 -7.58
CA LEU A 123 7.49 -2.94 -7.72
C LEU A 123 8.02 -3.36 -6.33
N MET A 124 8.18 -2.43 -5.40
CA MET A 124 8.71 -2.73 -4.07
C MET A 124 7.82 -3.72 -3.31
N HIS A 125 6.52 -3.48 -3.29
CA HIS A 125 5.60 -4.34 -2.53
C HIS A 125 5.32 -5.67 -3.19
N ALA A 126 5.38 -5.79 -4.52
CA ALA A 126 5.38 -7.08 -5.20
C ALA A 126 6.62 -7.90 -4.85
N ALA A 127 7.80 -7.28 -4.79
CA ALA A 127 9.03 -7.95 -4.37
C ALA A 127 8.98 -8.42 -2.92
N ILE A 128 8.50 -7.57 -2.00
CA ILE A 128 8.35 -7.94 -0.58
C ILE A 128 7.34 -9.09 -0.42
N TYR A 129 6.20 -9.03 -1.11
CA TYR A 129 5.18 -10.08 -1.03
C TYR A 129 5.69 -11.42 -1.57
N ASP A 130 6.26 -11.44 -2.76
CA ASP A 130 6.77 -12.66 -3.37
C ASP A 130 7.90 -13.28 -2.53
N ALA A 131 8.80 -12.44 -1.99
CA ALA A 131 9.85 -12.90 -1.08
C ALA A 131 9.26 -13.43 0.23
N MET A 132 8.18 -12.85 0.74
CA MET A 132 7.49 -13.31 1.93
C MET A 132 6.83 -14.68 1.71
N VAL A 133 6.20 -14.90 0.56
CA VAL A 133 5.67 -16.22 0.18
C VAL A 133 6.78 -17.27 0.15
N ALA A 134 7.92 -16.99 -0.47
CA ALA A 134 9.08 -17.90 -0.48
C ALA A 134 9.68 -18.13 0.92
N ALA A 135 9.69 -17.10 1.75
CA ALA A 135 10.12 -17.23 3.15
C ALA A 135 9.18 -18.13 3.95
N TRP A 136 7.86 -18.01 3.76
CA TRP A 136 6.89 -18.86 4.45
C TRP A 136 6.95 -20.31 3.98
N ASP A 137 7.18 -20.58 2.71
CA ASP A 137 7.46 -21.93 2.21
C ASP A 137 8.70 -22.52 2.93
N SER A 138 9.78 -21.74 3.01
CA SER A 138 11.01 -22.17 3.70
C SER A 138 10.80 -22.38 5.20
N LYS A 139 10.09 -21.47 5.87
CA LYS A 139 9.81 -21.54 7.31
C LYS A 139 9.14 -22.86 7.69
N TYR A 140 8.08 -23.21 6.99
CA TYR A 140 7.30 -24.41 7.31
C TYR A 140 7.88 -25.70 6.72
N ALA A 141 8.75 -25.59 5.71
CA ALA A 141 9.53 -26.75 5.24
C ALA A 141 10.60 -27.18 6.25
N TYR A 142 11.28 -26.23 6.90
CA TYR A 142 12.37 -26.52 7.82
C TYR A 142 11.95 -26.49 9.29
N ASN A 143 10.92 -25.78 9.64
CA ASN A 143 10.34 -25.67 10.97
C ASN A 143 11.40 -25.41 12.07
N ARG A 144 12.39 -24.52 11.80
CA ARG A 144 13.49 -24.22 12.71
C ARG A 144 12.97 -23.54 13.97
N ARG A 145 13.31 -24.09 15.14
CA ARG A 145 13.01 -23.50 16.43
C ARG A 145 13.76 -22.20 16.64
N ARG A 146 13.14 -21.25 17.35
CA ARG A 146 13.75 -19.97 17.67
C ARG A 146 14.87 -20.10 18.72
N PRO A 147 15.83 -19.14 18.78
CA PRO A 147 16.98 -19.23 19.69
C PRO A 147 16.60 -19.49 21.15
N SER A 148 15.64 -18.75 21.70
CA SER A 148 15.19 -18.91 23.09
C SER A 148 14.36 -20.18 23.37
N GLU A 149 13.90 -20.86 22.33
CA GLU A 149 13.27 -22.18 22.46
C GLU A 149 14.31 -23.34 22.58
N ILE A 150 15.55 -23.06 22.17
CA ILE A 150 16.68 -23.97 22.30
C ILE A 150 17.46 -23.66 23.58
N ASP A 151 17.82 -22.40 23.79
CA ASP A 151 18.47 -21.91 25.00
C ASP A 151 17.48 -21.05 25.81
N VAL A 152 16.87 -21.70 26.82
CA VAL A 152 15.91 -21.01 27.71
C VAL A 152 16.55 -19.93 28.58
N GLY A 153 17.88 -19.87 28.64
CA GLY A 153 18.65 -18.84 29.35
C GLY A 153 18.85 -17.58 28.49
N LEU A 154 18.60 -17.63 27.18
CA LEU A 154 18.74 -16.49 26.31
C LEU A 154 17.63 -15.46 26.57
N VAL A 155 18.02 -14.29 27.06
CA VAL A 155 17.10 -13.18 27.30
C VAL A 155 16.78 -12.48 25.98
N THR A 156 15.55 -12.56 25.49
CA THR A 156 15.07 -11.82 24.31
C THR A 156 14.58 -10.42 24.69
N ALA A 157 14.71 -9.46 23.79
CA ALA A 157 14.16 -8.10 23.97
C ALA A 157 12.72 -7.97 23.43
N LEU A 158 12.26 -8.96 22.68
CA LEU A 158 10.93 -9.04 22.08
C LEU A 158 10.34 -10.43 22.33
N PRO A 159 9.01 -10.57 22.32
CA PRO A 159 8.37 -11.88 22.24
C PRO A 159 8.79 -12.63 20.96
N ASN A 160 8.87 -13.94 21.01
CA ASN A 160 9.05 -14.73 19.80
C ASN A 160 7.83 -14.58 18.89
N PRO A 161 8.03 -14.27 17.60
CA PRO A 161 6.96 -14.41 16.61
C PRO A 161 6.47 -15.87 16.53
N GLN A 162 5.18 -16.05 16.31
CA GLN A 162 4.54 -17.39 16.22
C GLN A 162 4.72 -18.05 14.84
N SER A 163 5.92 -17.96 14.30
CA SER A 163 6.34 -18.62 13.06
C SER A 163 7.75 -19.17 13.24
N PRO A 164 8.14 -20.22 12.50
CA PRO A 164 9.50 -20.76 12.56
C PRO A 164 10.58 -19.71 12.31
N SER A 165 11.78 -19.92 12.87
CA SER A 165 12.82 -18.91 12.87
C SER A 165 13.37 -18.59 11.45
N TYR A 166 13.61 -19.61 10.64
CA TYR A 166 14.37 -19.53 9.38
C TYR A 166 13.50 -19.50 8.13
N PRO A 167 13.75 -18.60 7.17
CA PRO A 167 14.61 -17.40 7.25
C PRO A 167 13.93 -16.25 8.00
N ALA A 168 14.72 -15.21 8.38
CA ALA A 168 14.22 -14.05 9.12
C ALA A 168 13.33 -13.16 8.25
N GLU A 169 12.05 -13.02 8.58
CA GLU A 169 11.05 -12.28 7.82
C GLU A 169 11.37 -10.78 7.64
N HIS A 170 11.94 -10.13 8.66
CA HIS A 170 12.39 -8.73 8.57
C HIS A 170 13.58 -8.59 7.60
N ALA A 171 14.51 -9.54 7.62
CA ALA A 171 15.63 -9.56 6.68
C ALA A 171 15.17 -9.84 5.24
N VAL A 172 14.17 -10.71 5.06
CA VAL A 172 13.55 -10.97 3.75
C VAL A 172 12.96 -9.70 3.16
N ALA A 173 12.12 -9.01 3.93
CA ALA A 173 11.51 -7.75 3.49
C ALA A 173 12.58 -6.68 3.21
N ALA A 174 13.62 -6.61 4.08
CA ALA A 174 14.72 -5.68 3.94
C ALA A 174 15.56 -5.93 2.67
N GLY A 175 15.92 -7.19 2.42
CA GLY A 175 16.65 -7.56 1.20
C GLY A 175 15.87 -7.23 -0.08
N ALA A 176 14.57 -7.50 -0.08
CA ALA A 176 13.70 -7.20 -1.20
C ALA A 176 13.53 -5.69 -1.43
N ALA A 177 13.14 -4.95 -0.39
CA ALA A 177 12.88 -3.52 -0.48
C ALA A 177 14.14 -2.72 -0.84
N ALA A 178 15.25 -2.98 -0.14
CA ALA A 178 16.51 -2.27 -0.39
C ALA A 178 17.03 -2.48 -1.81
N ALA A 179 16.90 -3.69 -2.36
CA ALA A 179 17.31 -3.97 -3.73
C ALA A 179 16.46 -3.22 -4.76
N VAL A 180 15.12 -3.23 -4.60
CA VAL A 180 14.24 -2.47 -5.50
C VAL A 180 14.45 -0.98 -5.38
N LEU A 181 14.54 -0.43 -4.16
CA LEU A 181 14.78 1.00 -3.94
C LEU A 181 16.16 1.44 -4.47
N SER A 182 17.20 0.58 -4.39
CA SER A 182 18.51 0.87 -4.99
C SER A 182 18.47 0.91 -6.52
N TYR A 183 17.60 0.13 -7.15
CA TYR A 183 17.35 0.21 -8.58
C TYR A 183 16.63 1.49 -8.97
N LEU A 184 15.63 1.90 -8.18
CA LEU A 184 14.81 3.09 -8.45
C LEU A 184 15.55 4.41 -8.14
N PHE A 185 16.39 4.41 -7.10
CA PHE A 185 17.14 5.56 -6.61
C PHE A 185 18.62 5.19 -6.42
N PRO A 186 19.37 4.99 -7.51
CA PRO A 186 20.74 4.44 -7.45
C PRO A 186 21.72 5.30 -6.65
N GLU A 187 21.52 6.61 -6.61
CA GLU A 187 22.32 7.54 -5.79
C GLU A 187 22.15 7.33 -4.28
N ARG A 188 21.11 6.60 -3.87
CA ARG A 188 20.78 6.27 -2.48
C ARG A 188 21.05 4.80 -2.13
N ALA A 189 21.64 4.02 -3.03
CA ALA A 189 21.85 2.58 -2.85
C ALA A 189 22.59 2.23 -1.54
N ALA A 190 23.62 3.01 -1.17
CA ALA A 190 24.35 2.81 0.07
C ALA A 190 23.46 3.02 1.32
N PHE A 191 22.56 4.00 1.30
CA PHE A 191 21.59 4.25 2.37
C PHE A 191 20.63 3.08 2.52
N PHE A 192 20.06 2.55 1.42
CA PHE A 192 19.14 1.43 1.50
C PHE A 192 19.84 0.15 1.96
N ALA A 193 21.07 -0.09 1.52
CA ALA A 193 21.88 -1.21 2.02
C ALA A 193 22.11 -1.10 3.53
N GLN A 194 22.48 0.09 4.03
CA GLN A 194 22.61 0.33 5.46
C GLN A 194 21.30 0.07 6.21
N LYS A 195 20.16 0.53 5.69
CA LYS A 195 18.85 0.30 6.31
C LYS A 195 18.49 -1.19 6.34
N ALA A 196 18.87 -1.95 5.33
CA ALA A 196 18.66 -3.40 5.33
C ALA A 196 19.50 -4.10 6.41
N GLU A 197 20.75 -3.70 6.57
CA GLU A 197 21.61 -4.23 7.65
C GLU A 197 21.08 -3.81 9.05
N GLU A 198 20.58 -2.59 9.21
CA GLU A 198 19.96 -2.14 10.47
C GLU A 198 18.73 -2.99 10.82
N ALA A 199 17.84 -3.23 9.85
CA ALA A 199 16.65 -4.07 10.04
C ALA A 199 17.04 -5.50 10.43
N ALA A 200 18.01 -6.08 9.73
CA ALA A 200 18.55 -7.40 9.97
C ALA A 200 19.19 -7.49 11.38
N ARG A 201 20.08 -6.56 11.70
CA ARG A 201 20.77 -6.50 13.00
C ARG A 201 19.80 -6.33 14.18
N SER A 202 18.70 -5.60 13.99
CA SER A 202 17.69 -5.43 15.03
C SER A 202 17.14 -6.77 15.55
N ARG A 203 17.01 -7.77 14.68
CA ARG A 203 16.50 -9.11 15.04
C ARG A 203 17.52 -9.92 15.84
N LEU A 204 18.80 -9.77 15.53
CA LEU A 204 19.90 -10.38 16.28
C LEU A 204 20.00 -9.74 17.68
N LEU A 205 19.98 -8.42 17.74
CA LEU A 205 19.96 -7.69 19.01
C LEU A 205 18.74 -8.03 19.85
N ALA A 206 17.58 -8.25 19.23
CA ALA A 206 16.39 -8.72 19.94
C ALA A 206 16.52 -10.14 20.46
N GLY A 207 17.40 -10.97 19.88
CA GLY A 207 17.61 -12.37 20.27
C GLY A 207 16.53 -13.33 19.76
N VAL A 208 15.73 -12.91 18.77
CA VAL A 208 14.59 -13.68 18.27
C VAL A 208 14.91 -14.51 17.01
N GLN A 209 16.08 -14.30 16.40
CA GLN A 209 16.53 -15.01 15.18
C GLN A 209 18.05 -15.23 15.20
N TYR A 210 18.53 -16.23 14.47
CA TYR A 210 19.95 -16.56 14.34
C TYR A 210 20.62 -15.72 13.25
N LEU A 211 21.95 -15.66 13.26
CA LEU A 211 22.73 -14.98 12.24
C LEU A 211 22.46 -15.57 10.84
N SER A 212 22.40 -16.89 10.75
CA SER A 212 22.08 -17.59 9.51
C SER A 212 20.64 -17.34 9.03
N ASP A 213 19.66 -17.16 9.93
CA ASP A 213 18.28 -16.77 9.54
C ASP A 213 18.28 -15.42 8.84
N VAL A 214 19.03 -14.48 9.39
CA VAL A 214 19.15 -13.11 8.89
C VAL A 214 19.88 -13.09 7.54
N ALA A 215 21.00 -13.79 7.43
CA ALA A 215 21.77 -13.88 6.19
C ALA A 215 20.94 -14.49 5.05
N ALA A 216 20.28 -15.62 5.32
CA ALA A 216 19.39 -16.28 4.35
C ALA A 216 18.19 -15.40 3.98
N GLY A 217 17.65 -14.64 4.94
CA GLY A 217 16.55 -13.70 4.67
C GLY A 217 16.94 -12.58 3.72
N LEU A 218 18.05 -11.90 3.98
CA LEU A 218 18.58 -10.85 3.09
C LEU A 218 18.86 -11.37 1.68
N GLU A 219 19.46 -12.55 1.57
CA GLU A 219 19.77 -13.17 0.27
C GLU A 219 18.50 -13.53 -0.50
N LEU A 220 17.54 -14.19 0.16
CA LEU A 220 16.25 -14.53 -0.44
C LEU A 220 15.52 -13.29 -0.95
N GLY A 221 15.45 -12.24 -0.15
CA GLY A 221 14.82 -10.98 -0.54
C GLY A 221 15.48 -10.36 -1.78
N ARG A 222 16.82 -10.29 -1.81
CA ARG A 222 17.58 -9.78 -2.97
C ARG A 222 17.36 -10.63 -4.22
N LYS A 223 17.34 -11.96 -4.08
CA LYS A 223 17.13 -12.90 -5.19
C LYS A 223 15.76 -12.73 -5.83
N VAL A 224 14.72 -12.60 -5.03
CA VAL A 224 13.36 -12.33 -5.53
C VAL A 224 13.27 -10.93 -6.16
N ALA A 225 13.82 -9.92 -5.49
CA ALA A 225 13.84 -8.55 -6.00
C ALA A 225 14.50 -8.42 -7.37
N ALA A 226 15.54 -9.20 -7.66
CA ALA A 226 16.21 -9.19 -8.96
C ALA A 226 15.24 -9.47 -10.11
N LEU A 227 14.31 -10.41 -9.94
CA LEU A 227 13.29 -10.73 -10.96
C LEU A 227 12.26 -9.62 -11.11
N VAL A 228 11.86 -8.99 -9.99
CA VAL A 228 10.94 -7.85 -10.04
C VAL A 228 11.59 -6.64 -10.69
N ILE A 229 12.88 -6.42 -10.46
CA ILE A 229 13.66 -5.38 -11.13
C ILE A 229 13.73 -5.65 -12.66
N GLU A 230 13.97 -6.89 -13.10
CA GLU A 230 13.93 -7.21 -14.52
C GLU A 230 12.55 -6.97 -15.14
N ARG A 231 11.45 -7.28 -14.40
CA ARG A 231 10.12 -6.89 -14.84
C ARG A 231 10.00 -5.37 -14.96
N GLY A 232 10.52 -4.61 -13.99
CA GLY A 232 10.49 -3.15 -13.98
C GLY A 232 11.29 -2.53 -15.14
N LYS A 233 12.42 -3.12 -15.52
CA LYS A 233 13.19 -2.71 -16.71
C LYS A 233 12.43 -2.97 -18.02
N ALA A 234 11.57 -3.98 -18.03
CA ALA A 234 10.81 -4.41 -19.21
C ALA A 234 9.36 -3.93 -19.21
N ASP A 235 8.99 -2.95 -18.38
CA ASP A 235 7.60 -2.47 -18.26
C ASP A 235 7.27 -1.30 -19.21
N GLY A 236 8.22 -0.82 -20.01
CA GLY A 236 8.03 0.26 -20.98
C GLY A 236 8.06 1.66 -20.37
N SER A 237 8.43 1.78 -19.09
CA SER A 237 8.47 3.10 -18.42
C SER A 237 9.61 4.00 -18.90
N ASP A 238 10.65 3.42 -19.47
CA ASP A 238 11.81 4.11 -20.07
C ASP A 238 11.54 4.65 -21.49
N VAL A 239 10.45 4.22 -22.13
CA VAL A 239 10.07 4.65 -23.49
C VAL A 239 9.69 6.12 -23.47
N LYS A 240 10.32 6.90 -24.36
CA LYS A 240 9.97 8.32 -24.53
C LYS A 240 8.78 8.49 -25.46
N TRP A 241 7.84 9.36 -25.06
CA TRP A 241 6.76 9.76 -25.96
C TRP A 241 7.29 10.62 -27.10
N THR A 242 6.99 10.22 -28.34
CA THR A 242 7.39 10.91 -29.57
C THR A 242 6.18 11.44 -30.36
N GLY A 243 4.97 11.37 -29.77
CA GLY A 243 3.74 11.85 -30.40
C GLY A 243 3.62 13.37 -30.38
N SER A 244 2.50 13.85 -30.88
CA SER A 244 2.12 15.26 -30.87
C SER A 244 0.76 15.45 -30.20
N VAL A 245 0.55 16.62 -29.62
CA VAL A 245 -0.77 17.01 -29.08
C VAL A 245 -1.72 17.20 -30.25
N PRO A 246 -2.87 16.49 -30.32
CA PRO A 246 -3.80 16.65 -31.42
C PRO A 246 -4.48 18.03 -31.36
N ALA A 247 -4.58 18.67 -32.52
CA ALA A 247 -5.31 19.93 -32.67
C ALA A 247 -6.78 19.68 -33.00
N GLY A 248 -7.63 20.65 -32.70
CA GLY A 248 -9.04 20.67 -33.11
C GLY A 248 -10.02 20.97 -31.98
N PRO A 249 -11.29 21.17 -32.33
CA PRO A 249 -12.34 21.47 -31.36
C PRO A 249 -12.48 20.35 -30.33
N GLY A 250 -12.71 20.70 -29.07
CA GLY A 250 -12.92 19.76 -27.98
C GLY A 250 -11.66 18.99 -27.54
N LYS A 251 -10.50 19.27 -28.13
CA LYS A 251 -9.23 18.69 -27.75
C LYS A 251 -8.50 19.56 -26.73
N TRP A 252 -7.83 18.90 -25.79
CA TRP A 252 -6.91 19.53 -24.86
C TRP A 252 -5.81 20.28 -25.62
N ASN A 253 -5.59 21.54 -25.31
CA ASN A 253 -4.73 22.45 -26.07
C ASN A 253 -3.48 22.91 -25.28
N GLY A 254 -3.08 22.18 -24.25
CA GLY A 254 -1.85 22.46 -23.50
C GLY A 254 -0.59 22.01 -24.24
N THR A 255 0.55 22.25 -23.62
CA THR A 255 1.88 21.82 -24.11
C THR A 255 2.56 20.89 -23.12
N ASN A 256 3.50 20.04 -23.59
CA ASN A 256 4.26 19.12 -22.75
C ASN A 256 3.36 18.28 -21.82
N PRO A 257 2.46 17.45 -22.36
CA PRO A 257 1.53 16.67 -21.55
C PRO A 257 2.27 15.70 -20.62
N ILE A 258 1.73 15.51 -19.43
CA ILE A 258 2.36 14.64 -18.41
C ILE A 258 2.29 13.17 -18.83
N LEU A 259 3.44 12.55 -19.08
CA LEU A 259 3.65 11.11 -19.25
C LEU A 259 2.65 10.38 -20.17
N PRO A 260 2.44 10.82 -21.44
CA PRO A 260 1.55 10.10 -22.35
C PRO A 260 1.94 8.62 -22.54
N GLN A 261 3.22 8.31 -22.45
CA GLN A 261 3.75 6.94 -22.56
C GLN A 261 3.30 6.00 -21.43
N MET A 262 2.79 6.50 -20.32
CA MET A 262 2.23 5.65 -19.27
C MET A 262 1.07 4.78 -19.79
N ALA A 263 0.36 5.24 -20.82
CA ALA A 263 -0.66 4.47 -21.52
C ALA A 263 -0.12 3.20 -22.21
N MET A 264 1.21 3.02 -22.26
CA MET A 264 1.88 1.85 -22.87
C MET A 264 2.64 1.01 -21.82
N TRP A 265 2.61 1.39 -20.53
CA TRP A 265 3.30 0.63 -19.49
C TRP A 265 2.64 -0.74 -19.29
N LYS A 266 3.46 -1.73 -18.97
CA LYS A 266 3.01 -3.10 -18.74
C LYS A 266 2.21 -3.20 -17.45
N THR A 267 0.96 -3.56 -17.57
CA THR A 267 0.03 -3.81 -16.47
C THR A 267 0.40 -5.05 -15.66
N TRP A 268 -0.16 -5.18 -14.45
CA TRP A 268 0.03 -6.32 -13.57
C TRP A 268 -1.08 -7.37 -13.71
N VAL A 269 -2.33 -6.93 -13.82
CA VAL A 269 -3.51 -7.81 -13.88
C VAL A 269 -4.31 -7.60 -15.15
N LEU A 270 -4.30 -6.41 -15.71
CA LEU A 270 -4.99 -6.13 -16.96
C LEU A 270 -4.27 -6.82 -18.14
N GLU A 271 -5.04 -7.29 -19.11
CA GLU A 271 -4.48 -7.88 -20.34
C GLU A 271 -3.80 -6.83 -21.23
N SER A 272 -4.31 -5.60 -21.18
CA SER A 272 -3.74 -4.44 -21.85
C SER A 272 -4.16 -3.15 -21.15
N PRO A 273 -3.45 -2.02 -21.37
CA PRO A 273 -3.88 -0.70 -20.87
C PRO A 273 -5.30 -0.31 -21.29
N SER A 274 -5.76 -0.77 -22.46
CA SER A 274 -7.06 -0.44 -23.03
C SER A 274 -8.19 -1.41 -22.66
N GLU A 275 -7.93 -2.44 -21.86
CA GLU A 275 -8.95 -3.45 -21.51
C GLU A 275 -10.23 -2.84 -20.93
N PHE A 276 -10.07 -1.86 -20.05
CA PHE A 276 -11.19 -1.14 -19.44
C PHE A 276 -11.22 0.34 -19.84
N ARG A 277 -10.79 0.67 -21.08
CA ARG A 277 -10.88 2.05 -21.55
C ARG A 277 -12.28 2.59 -21.33
N ALA A 278 -12.36 3.75 -20.67
CA ALA A 278 -13.63 4.41 -20.44
C ALA A 278 -14.38 4.67 -21.77
N PRO A 279 -15.73 4.60 -21.78
CA PRO A 279 -16.50 4.98 -22.98
C PRO A 279 -16.16 6.42 -23.40
N PRO A 280 -16.45 6.83 -24.66
CA PRO A 280 -16.21 8.21 -25.10
C PRO A 280 -16.91 9.23 -24.20
N PRO A 281 -16.24 10.37 -23.88
CA PRO A 281 -16.89 11.46 -23.15
C PRO A 281 -18.01 12.10 -23.98
N PRO A 282 -18.96 12.82 -23.35
CA PRO A 282 -19.90 13.66 -24.08
C PRO A 282 -19.17 14.60 -25.03
N ALA A 283 -19.73 14.84 -26.23
CA ALA A 283 -19.14 15.75 -27.20
C ALA A 283 -19.01 17.17 -26.62
N TYR A 284 -17.93 17.87 -26.94
CA TYR A 284 -17.60 19.16 -26.34
C TYR A 284 -18.67 20.25 -26.60
N ASP A 285 -19.45 20.11 -27.67
CA ASP A 285 -20.53 21.01 -28.11
C ASP A 285 -21.93 20.43 -27.83
N SER A 286 -22.04 19.36 -27.09
CA SER A 286 -23.32 18.72 -26.74
C SER A 286 -24.07 19.51 -25.65
N PRO A 287 -25.42 19.39 -25.59
CA PRO A 287 -26.21 19.94 -24.50
C PRO A 287 -25.80 19.41 -23.14
N GLU A 288 -25.38 18.15 -23.08
CA GLU A 288 -24.89 17.51 -21.86
C GLU A 288 -23.61 18.20 -21.37
N LYS A 289 -22.63 18.44 -22.26
CA LYS A 289 -21.40 19.15 -21.93
C LYS A 289 -21.67 20.60 -21.51
N ALA A 290 -22.62 21.27 -22.12
CA ALA A 290 -23.06 22.62 -21.74
C ALA A 290 -23.66 22.62 -20.32
N ALA A 291 -24.45 21.62 -19.96
CA ALA A 291 -25.00 21.47 -18.58
C ALA A 291 -23.91 21.24 -17.54
N GLU A 292 -22.92 20.38 -17.83
CA GLU A 292 -21.77 20.13 -16.95
C GLU A 292 -20.92 21.41 -16.77
N LEU A 293 -20.75 22.19 -17.82
CA LEU A 293 -20.04 23.46 -17.76
C LEU A 293 -20.80 24.48 -16.90
N ALA A 294 -22.13 24.52 -17.02
CA ALA A 294 -22.99 25.37 -16.20
C ALA A 294 -22.93 24.96 -14.72
N GLU A 295 -22.86 23.65 -14.41
CA GLU A 295 -22.65 23.15 -13.04
C GLU A 295 -21.37 23.77 -12.43
N ILE A 296 -20.26 23.75 -13.17
CA ILE A 296 -18.99 24.27 -12.69
C ILE A 296 -19.04 25.79 -12.50
N LYS A 297 -19.62 26.52 -13.47
CA LYS A 297 -19.73 28.01 -13.42
C LYS A 297 -20.62 28.48 -12.28
N ASN A 298 -21.68 27.74 -11.97
CA ASN A 298 -22.62 28.09 -10.91
C ASN A 298 -22.26 27.49 -9.54
N PHE A 299 -21.11 26.79 -9.44
CA PHE A 299 -20.68 26.18 -8.19
C PHE A 299 -20.38 27.26 -7.14
N ALA A 300 -21.09 27.20 -6.01
CA ALA A 300 -20.88 28.11 -4.90
C ALA A 300 -19.67 27.69 -4.05
N HIS A 301 -18.54 28.33 -4.27
CA HIS A 301 -17.34 28.10 -3.49
C HIS A 301 -17.53 28.41 -2.01
N THR A 302 -17.01 27.56 -1.15
CA THR A 302 -16.95 27.75 0.29
C THR A 302 -15.54 27.46 0.79
N PRO A 303 -15.14 27.99 1.96
CA PRO A 303 -13.84 27.64 2.56
C PRO A 303 -13.65 26.12 2.75
N LYS A 304 -14.74 25.37 2.98
CA LYS A 304 -14.70 23.91 3.10
C LYS A 304 -14.38 23.23 1.77
N THR A 305 -15.08 23.59 0.69
CA THR A 305 -14.88 22.97 -0.61
C THR A 305 -13.51 23.32 -1.21
N ASP A 306 -13.08 24.58 -1.05
CA ASP A 306 -11.78 25.01 -1.53
C ASP A 306 -10.63 24.37 -0.76
N SER A 307 -10.77 24.22 0.56
CA SER A 307 -9.80 23.51 1.39
C SER A 307 -9.73 22.03 1.02
N ALA A 308 -10.88 21.37 0.80
CA ALA A 308 -10.92 19.98 0.37
C ALA A 308 -10.30 19.79 -1.02
N ALA A 309 -10.59 20.72 -1.97
CA ALA A 309 -9.98 20.68 -3.29
C ALA A 309 -8.45 20.78 -3.24
N ARG A 310 -7.90 21.63 -2.37
CA ARG A 310 -6.46 21.77 -2.17
C ARG A 310 -5.86 20.59 -1.41
N PHE A 311 -6.57 20.05 -0.41
CA PHE A 311 -6.14 18.86 0.32
C PHE A 311 -5.92 17.66 -0.60
N TRP A 312 -6.83 17.44 -1.53
CA TRP A 312 -6.76 16.35 -2.49
C TRP A 312 -5.87 16.63 -3.71
N GLU A 313 -5.19 17.78 -3.76
CA GLU A 313 -4.29 18.09 -4.86
C GLU A 313 -3.02 17.25 -4.80
N TYR A 314 -2.63 16.65 -5.94
CA TYR A 314 -1.42 15.82 -6.03
C TYR A 314 -0.12 16.60 -6.23
N ALA A 315 -0.20 17.85 -6.70
CA ALA A 315 0.97 18.50 -7.28
C ALA A 315 1.48 19.74 -6.52
N VAL A 316 0.68 20.43 -5.72
CA VAL A 316 1.05 21.73 -5.13
C VAL A 316 0.62 21.83 -3.66
N GLY A 317 1.56 21.73 -2.74
CA GLY A 317 1.42 22.18 -1.36
C GLY A 317 0.50 21.40 -0.42
N GLY A 318 -0.32 20.49 -0.92
CA GLY A 318 -1.20 19.64 -0.11
C GLY A 318 -0.55 18.33 0.31
N LEU A 319 -1.21 17.57 1.18
CA LEU A 319 -0.87 16.17 1.39
C LEU A 319 -1.19 15.43 0.08
N ARG A 320 -0.15 14.93 -0.61
CA ARG A 320 -0.35 14.20 -1.87
C ARG A 320 -1.24 13.00 -1.64
N ALA A 321 -2.20 12.74 -2.52
CA ALA A 321 -3.17 11.67 -2.30
C ALA A 321 -2.51 10.29 -2.13
N HIS A 322 -1.39 10.01 -2.80
CA HIS A 322 -0.64 8.77 -2.56
C HIS A 322 -0.08 8.68 -1.13
N GLN A 323 0.32 9.80 -0.49
CA GLN A 323 0.72 9.80 0.93
C GLN A 323 -0.48 9.49 1.82
N TYR A 324 -1.64 10.05 1.50
CA TYR A 324 -2.85 9.82 2.26
C TYR A 324 -3.21 8.32 2.27
N TRP A 325 -3.26 7.70 1.09
CA TRP A 325 -3.62 6.29 0.97
C TRP A 325 -2.55 5.34 1.52
N ALA A 326 -1.27 5.68 1.38
CA ALA A 326 -0.17 4.95 2.04
C ALA A 326 -0.29 4.98 3.58
N ARG A 327 -0.76 6.09 4.15
CA ARG A 327 -1.05 6.17 5.59
C ARG A 327 -2.34 5.44 5.98
N GLN A 328 -3.36 5.43 5.11
CA GLN A 328 -4.59 4.70 5.39
C GLN A 328 -4.34 3.20 5.52
N ILE A 329 -3.59 2.57 4.60
CA ILE A 329 -3.27 1.15 4.74
C ILE A 329 -2.45 0.88 6.00
N GLY A 330 -1.46 1.73 6.33
CA GLY A 330 -0.70 1.59 7.57
C GLY A 330 -1.60 1.60 8.81
N ARG A 331 -2.54 2.55 8.90
CA ARG A 331 -3.55 2.62 9.99
C ARG A 331 -4.39 1.33 10.05
N LEU A 332 -4.92 0.89 8.90
CA LEU A 332 -5.79 -0.29 8.83
C LEU A 332 -5.05 -1.58 9.23
N ILE A 333 -3.78 -1.72 8.87
CA ILE A 333 -2.95 -2.86 9.31
C ILE A 333 -2.92 -2.97 10.83
N PHE A 334 -2.71 -1.86 11.55
CA PHE A 334 -2.73 -1.86 13.02
C PHE A 334 -4.13 -2.05 13.60
N GLU A 335 -5.15 -1.41 13.04
CA GLU A 335 -6.53 -1.53 13.53
C GLU A 335 -7.12 -2.95 13.35
N TYR A 336 -6.63 -3.69 12.35
CA TYR A 336 -7.03 -5.07 12.09
C TYR A 336 -6.02 -6.11 12.61
N ARG A 337 -5.02 -5.70 13.37
CA ARG A 337 -4.03 -6.56 14.02
C ARG A 337 -3.18 -7.37 13.05
N LEU A 338 -2.92 -6.85 11.86
CA LEU A 338 -2.04 -7.48 10.87
C LEU A 338 -0.56 -7.18 11.10
N GLU A 339 -0.20 -6.40 12.12
CA GLU A 339 1.19 -6.12 12.48
C GLU A 339 1.97 -7.40 12.83
N ASN A 340 1.27 -8.43 13.32
CA ASN A 340 1.85 -9.73 13.66
C ASN A 340 1.65 -10.80 12.60
N ASP A 341 1.11 -10.44 11.44
CA ASP A 341 0.86 -11.33 10.29
C ASP A 341 1.59 -10.82 9.04
N PRO A 342 2.91 -11.08 8.94
CA PRO A 342 3.73 -10.57 7.84
C PRO A 342 3.23 -10.94 6.43
N PRO A 343 2.74 -12.17 6.14
CA PRO A 343 2.23 -12.50 4.82
C PRO A 343 0.98 -11.72 4.43
N ARG A 344 0.01 -11.58 5.35
CA ARG A 344 -1.23 -10.82 5.07
C ARG A 344 -0.95 -9.33 4.92
N ALA A 345 -0.07 -8.79 5.74
CA ALA A 345 0.33 -7.39 5.62
C ALA A 345 1.05 -7.13 4.28
N ALA A 346 2.02 -7.97 3.90
CA ALA A 346 2.70 -7.84 2.61
C ALA A 346 1.72 -7.98 1.43
N ARG A 347 0.75 -8.91 1.53
CA ARG A 347 -0.32 -9.09 0.56
C ARG A 347 -1.19 -7.83 0.42
N ALA A 348 -1.56 -7.22 1.54
CA ALA A 348 -2.40 -6.02 1.54
C ALA A 348 -1.71 -4.85 0.81
N TYR A 349 -0.44 -4.59 1.11
CA TYR A 349 0.36 -3.58 0.42
C TYR A 349 0.50 -3.88 -1.08
N ALA A 350 0.81 -5.12 -1.46
CA ALA A 350 0.95 -5.49 -2.85
C ALA A 350 -0.36 -5.29 -3.64
N LEU A 351 -1.49 -5.76 -3.11
CA LEU A 351 -2.80 -5.62 -3.75
C LEU A 351 -3.19 -4.15 -3.94
N GLN A 352 -3.01 -3.30 -2.93
CA GLN A 352 -3.33 -1.87 -3.04
C GLN A 352 -2.51 -1.23 -4.16
N ASN A 353 -1.19 -1.35 -4.10
CA ASN A 353 -0.31 -0.64 -5.03
C ASN A 353 -0.43 -1.15 -6.48
N ILE A 354 -0.68 -2.45 -6.67
CA ILE A 354 -0.93 -3.03 -7.98
C ILE A 354 -2.27 -2.56 -8.56
N ALA A 355 -3.33 -2.51 -7.76
CA ALA A 355 -4.62 -1.99 -8.24
C ALA A 355 -4.51 -0.51 -8.63
N THR A 356 -3.78 0.27 -7.86
CA THR A 356 -3.62 1.70 -8.11
C THR A 356 -2.82 1.97 -9.39
N ILE A 357 -1.70 1.28 -9.61
CA ILE A 357 -0.92 1.47 -10.84
C ILE A 357 -1.67 0.99 -12.07
N ASP A 358 -2.37 -0.15 -12.02
CA ASP A 358 -3.15 -0.64 -13.15
C ASP A 358 -4.32 0.31 -13.49
N ALA A 359 -5.01 0.86 -12.47
CA ALA A 359 -6.02 1.89 -12.68
C ALA A 359 -5.41 3.17 -13.28
N GLY A 360 -4.21 3.54 -12.85
CA GLY A 360 -3.45 4.66 -13.41
C GLY A 360 -3.13 4.46 -14.89
N ILE A 361 -2.62 3.29 -15.25
CA ILE A 361 -2.29 2.95 -16.66
C ILE A 361 -3.54 2.98 -17.54
N ALA A 362 -4.64 2.32 -17.13
CA ALA A 362 -5.91 2.31 -17.86
C ALA A 362 -6.55 3.72 -17.97
N GLY A 363 -6.42 4.51 -16.90
CA GLY A 363 -6.87 5.90 -16.90
C GLY A 363 -6.07 6.78 -17.85
N TRP A 364 -4.75 6.58 -17.93
CA TRP A 364 -3.87 7.28 -18.86
C TRP A 364 -4.11 6.86 -20.31
N ASP A 365 -4.34 5.56 -20.57
CA ASP A 365 -4.80 5.09 -21.87
C ASP A 365 -6.07 5.83 -22.33
N SER A 366 -7.08 5.87 -21.47
CA SER A 366 -8.33 6.60 -21.76
C SER A 366 -8.09 8.09 -21.98
N LYS A 367 -7.26 8.76 -21.16
CA LYS A 367 -6.97 10.20 -21.31
C LYS A 367 -6.36 10.53 -22.66
N TYR A 368 -5.36 9.78 -23.06
CA TYR A 368 -4.61 10.02 -24.29
C TYR A 368 -5.24 9.40 -25.53
N ALA A 369 -6.26 8.52 -25.38
CA ALA A 369 -7.14 8.13 -26.47
C ALA A 369 -8.10 9.27 -26.87
N TYR A 370 -8.65 9.98 -25.89
CA TYR A 370 -9.67 11.01 -26.16
C TYR A 370 -9.13 12.44 -26.25
N TRP A 371 -8.08 12.77 -25.51
CA TRP A 371 -7.52 14.13 -25.45
C TRP A 371 -8.56 15.20 -25.10
N ALA A 372 -9.51 14.90 -24.23
CA ALA A 372 -10.64 15.78 -23.94
C ALA A 372 -10.22 17.12 -23.33
N ILE A 373 -10.85 18.18 -23.82
CA ILE A 373 -10.63 19.56 -23.38
C ILE A 373 -11.03 19.77 -21.91
N ARG A 374 -10.33 20.65 -21.21
CA ARG A 374 -10.65 21.05 -19.83
C ARG A 374 -11.76 22.11 -19.78
N PRO A 375 -12.53 22.20 -18.65
CA PRO A 375 -13.55 23.24 -18.49
C PRO A 375 -13.04 24.66 -18.76
N TYR A 376 -11.92 25.01 -18.13
CA TYR A 376 -11.29 26.35 -18.27
C TYR A 376 -10.62 26.62 -19.63
N GLN A 377 -10.41 25.56 -20.43
CA GLN A 377 -9.95 25.68 -21.82
C GLN A 377 -11.13 25.85 -22.79
N LEU A 378 -12.27 25.24 -22.48
CA LEU A 378 -13.50 25.33 -23.27
C LEU A 378 -14.18 26.66 -23.04
N ASP A 379 -14.26 27.15 -21.81
CA ASP A 379 -14.84 28.43 -21.41
C ASP A 379 -13.88 29.22 -20.52
N PRO A 380 -13.31 30.34 -21.00
CA PRO A 380 -12.39 31.17 -20.20
C PRO A 380 -13.02 31.82 -18.97
N ASP A 381 -14.35 31.84 -18.84
CA ASP A 381 -15.02 32.32 -17.62
C ASP A 381 -14.88 31.34 -16.44
N VAL A 382 -14.60 30.09 -16.68
CA VAL A 382 -14.27 29.13 -15.62
C VAL A 382 -12.91 29.48 -15.04
N LYS A 383 -12.89 29.82 -13.75
CA LYS A 383 -11.66 30.15 -13.00
C LYS A 383 -11.28 28.98 -12.10
N PRO A 384 -10.39 28.10 -12.52
CA PRO A 384 -10.01 26.94 -11.71
C PRO A 384 -9.16 27.39 -10.50
N LEU A 385 -9.24 26.64 -9.39
CA LEU A 385 -8.38 26.88 -8.23
C LEU A 385 -6.89 26.63 -8.54
N PHE A 386 -6.61 25.78 -9.53
CA PHE A 386 -5.29 25.45 -10.06
C PHE A 386 -5.45 24.81 -11.45
N MET A 387 -4.37 24.76 -12.22
CA MET A 387 -4.35 24.14 -13.55
C MET A 387 -3.50 22.87 -13.54
N VAL A 388 -3.85 21.93 -14.44
CA VAL A 388 -3.16 20.64 -14.59
C VAL A 388 -2.79 20.40 -16.06
N ASN A 389 -1.64 19.73 -16.28
CA ASN A 389 -1.04 19.63 -17.60
C ASN A 389 -1.27 18.25 -18.27
N HIS A 390 -2.53 17.83 -18.33
CA HIS A 390 -2.97 16.62 -19.03
C HIS A 390 -4.47 16.70 -19.38
N PRO A 391 -4.98 15.89 -20.36
CA PRO A 391 -6.39 15.89 -20.76
C PRO A 391 -7.38 15.69 -19.63
N SER A 392 -8.63 16.15 -19.81
CA SER A 392 -9.65 16.14 -18.77
C SER A 392 -10.13 14.73 -18.43
N TYR A 393 -10.68 14.03 -19.39
CA TYR A 393 -11.44 12.79 -19.25
C TYR A 393 -10.56 11.53 -19.35
N PRO A 394 -10.79 10.49 -18.49
CA PRO A 394 -11.53 10.51 -17.22
C PRO A 394 -10.71 11.13 -16.08
N ALA A 395 -11.34 11.48 -14.95
CA ALA A 395 -10.66 12.14 -13.84
C ALA A 395 -9.67 11.22 -13.11
N ALA A 396 -8.41 11.66 -12.96
CA ALA A 396 -7.37 10.87 -12.31
C ALA A 396 -7.67 10.53 -10.85
N HIS A 397 -8.16 11.48 -10.08
CA HIS A 397 -8.62 11.24 -8.71
C HIS A 397 -9.78 10.24 -8.68
N GLY A 398 -10.67 10.27 -9.70
CA GLY A 398 -11.76 9.31 -9.80
C GLY A 398 -11.25 7.87 -9.85
N PHE A 399 -10.35 7.53 -10.79
CA PHE A 399 -9.92 6.14 -10.93
C PHE A 399 -8.90 5.69 -9.88
N ASN A 400 -7.95 6.52 -9.49
CA ASN A 400 -6.94 6.12 -8.50
C ASN A 400 -7.55 5.90 -7.11
N THR A 401 -8.24 6.93 -6.57
CA THR A 401 -8.76 6.84 -5.20
C THR A 401 -9.88 5.80 -5.07
N THR A 402 -10.67 5.59 -6.14
CA THR A 402 -11.68 4.53 -6.13
C THR A 402 -11.06 3.14 -6.19
N ALA A 403 -9.97 2.94 -6.95
CA ALA A 403 -9.26 1.67 -6.93
C ALA A 403 -8.69 1.37 -5.55
N GLU A 404 -8.01 2.34 -4.93
CA GLU A 404 -7.47 2.22 -3.56
C GLU A 404 -8.57 1.92 -2.53
N ALA A 405 -9.65 2.69 -2.52
CA ALA A 405 -10.76 2.49 -1.60
C ALA A 405 -11.44 1.14 -1.78
N THR A 406 -11.59 0.67 -3.02
CA THR A 406 -12.22 -0.62 -3.33
C THR A 406 -11.38 -1.79 -2.84
N ILE A 407 -10.06 -1.76 -3.06
CA ILE A 407 -9.14 -2.79 -2.55
C ILE A 407 -9.09 -2.76 -1.03
N LEU A 408 -8.95 -1.59 -0.43
CA LEU A 408 -8.92 -1.47 1.03
C LEU A 408 -10.25 -1.89 1.66
N GLY A 409 -11.39 -1.56 1.05
CA GLY A 409 -12.70 -2.02 1.50
C GLY A 409 -12.90 -3.54 1.40
N TYR A 410 -12.28 -4.20 0.41
CA TYR A 410 -12.23 -5.66 0.32
C TYR A 410 -11.39 -6.28 1.43
N LEU A 411 -10.23 -5.71 1.71
CA LEU A 411 -9.30 -6.20 2.74
C LEU A 411 -9.79 -5.88 4.16
N PHE A 412 -10.44 -4.74 4.34
CA PHE A 412 -10.86 -4.17 5.62
C PHE A 412 -12.35 -3.78 5.60
N PRO A 413 -13.27 -4.75 5.59
CA PRO A 413 -14.68 -4.54 5.25
C PRO A 413 -15.45 -3.64 6.24
N ARG A 414 -15.02 -3.52 7.50
CA ARG A 414 -15.65 -2.58 8.46
C ARG A 414 -15.50 -1.12 8.04
N ASP A 415 -14.42 -0.79 7.34
CA ASP A 415 -14.09 0.56 6.90
C ASP A 415 -14.54 0.87 5.46
N ALA A 416 -15.09 -0.11 4.72
CA ALA A 416 -15.38 0.01 3.28
C ALA A 416 -16.23 1.24 2.92
N VAL A 417 -17.28 1.53 3.71
CA VAL A 417 -18.17 2.68 3.48
C VAL A 417 -17.43 4.01 3.67
N ALA A 418 -16.62 4.12 4.72
CA ALA A 418 -15.82 5.31 4.98
C ALA A 418 -14.76 5.54 3.92
N LEU A 419 -14.11 4.47 3.46
CA LEU A 419 -13.11 4.53 2.40
C LEU A 419 -13.72 4.96 1.05
N ASP A 420 -14.90 4.43 0.67
CA ASP A 420 -15.59 4.86 -0.56
C ASP A 420 -16.04 6.33 -0.46
N ALA A 421 -16.48 6.79 0.73
CA ALA A 421 -16.82 8.20 0.95
C ALA A 421 -15.62 9.14 0.77
N LEU A 422 -14.44 8.74 1.25
CA LEU A 422 -13.19 9.50 1.03
C LEU A 422 -12.81 9.55 -0.46
N ALA A 423 -12.93 8.44 -1.18
CA ALA A 423 -12.67 8.40 -2.62
C ALA A 423 -13.69 9.24 -3.39
N ALA A 424 -14.95 9.26 -2.95
CA ALA A 424 -15.98 10.11 -3.54
C ALA A 424 -15.67 11.60 -3.34
N GLU A 425 -15.27 12.01 -2.13
CA GLU A 425 -14.86 13.38 -1.85
C GLU A 425 -13.65 13.79 -2.69
N ALA A 426 -12.63 12.94 -2.77
CA ALA A 426 -11.44 13.19 -3.58
C ALA A 426 -11.79 13.41 -5.06
N ALA A 427 -12.67 12.59 -5.62
CA ALA A 427 -13.14 12.72 -6.99
C ALA A 427 -13.99 14.00 -7.18
N GLU A 428 -14.95 14.24 -6.31
CA GLU A 428 -15.85 15.39 -6.35
C GLU A 428 -15.11 16.73 -6.22
N SER A 429 -14.07 16.75 -5.39
CA SER A 429 -13.22 17.93 -5.20
C SER A 429 -12.62 18.49 -6.49
N ARG A 430 -12.58 17.72 -7.56
CA ARG A 430 -12.07 18.13 -8.88
C ARG A 430 -13.08 18.95 -9.67
N VAL A 431 -14.39 18.71 -9.46
CA VAL A 431 -15.46 19.60 -9.95
C VAL A 431 -15.40 20.92 -9.17
N TRP A 432 -15.28 20.85 -7.83
CA TRP A 432 -15.13 22.05 -6.99
C TRP A 432 -13.90 22.90 -7.38
N ALA A 433 -12.82 22.24 -7.81
CA ALA A 433 -11.64 22.94 -8.30
C ALA A 433 -11.81 23.55 -9.71
N GLY A 434 -12.91 23.30 -10.41
CA GLY A 434 -13.15 23.82 -11.77
C GLY A 434 -12.28 23.17 -12.86
N ILE A 435 -11.71 21.99 -12.61
CA ILE A 435 -10.75 21.34 -13.52
C ILE A 435 -11.28 20.09 -14.21
N HIS A 436 -12.45 19.59 -13.82
CA HIS A 436 -13.10 18.40 -14.37
C HIS A 436 -14.61 18.58 -14.51
N TYR A 437 -15.19 17.95 -15.52
CA TYR A 437 -16.62 17.82 -15.70
C TYR A 437 -17.19 16.67 -14.86
N ARG A 438 -18.51 16.65 -14.68
CA ARG A 438 -19.22 15.57 -13.97
C ARG A 438 -18.96 14.21 -14.63
N SER A 439 -19.05 14.13 -15.95
CA SER A 439 -18.77 12.90 -16.70
C SER A 439 -17.35 12.36 -16.48
N ASP A 440 -16.35 13.26 -16.30
CA ASP A 440 -14.98 12.84 -16.00
C ASP A 440 -14.90 12.07 -14.65
N ILE A 441 -15.65 12.55 -13.66
CA ILE A 441 -15.70 11.95 -12.31
C ILE A 441 -16.39 10.59 -12.36
N VAL A 442 -17.56 10.54 -13.00
CA VAL A 442 -18.35 9.30 -13.11
C VAL A 442 -17.55 8.20 -13.83
N ALA A 443 -16.97 8.54 -14.98
CA ALA A 443 -16.16 7.60 -15.75
C ALA A 443 -14.88 7.19 -15.00
N GLY A 444 -14.23 8.13 -14.32
CA GLY A 444 -13.04 7.84 -13.51
C GLY A 444 -13.36 6.86 -12.39
N ARG A 445 -14.40 7.10 -11.61
CA ARG A 445 -14.79 6.20 -10.52
C ARG A 445 -15.19 4.81 -11.03
N ALA A 446 -15.93 4.73 -12.15
CA ALA A 446 -16.30 3.47 -12.77
C ALA A 446 -15.05 2.67 -13.20
N LEU A 447 -14.09 3.33 -13.85
CA LEU A 447 -12.83 2.73 -14.26
C LEU A 447 -12.02 2.19 -13.07
N GLY A 448 -11.83 2.99 -12.03
CA GLY A 448 -11.11 2.58 -10.84
C GLY A 448 -11.73 1.36 -10.16
N ARG A 449 -13.06 1.31 -10.10
CA ARG A 449 -13.81 0.20 -9.51
C ARG A 449 -13.60 -1.10 -10.30
N VAL A 450 -13.80 -1.09 -11.62
CA VAL A 450 -13.68 -2.31 -12.43
C VAL A 450 -12.26 -2.87 -12.44
N VAL A 451 -11.24 -2.00 -12.44
CA VAL A 451 -9.84 -2.43 -12.33
C VAL A 451 -9.58 -3.09 -10.97
N ALA A 452 -10.01 -2.46 -9.87
CA ALA A 452 -9.86 -3.03 -8.54
C ALA A 452 -10.61 -4.36 -8.38
N GLU A 453 -11.80 -4.49 -8.95
CA GLU A 453 -12.57 -5.74 -8.95
C GLU A 453 -11.83 -6.88 -9.69
N LYS A 454 -11.11 -6.59 -10.77
CA LYS A 454 -10.25 -7.58 -11.44
C LYS A 454 -9.08 -8.03 -10.56
N VAL A 455 -8.45 -7.10 -9.85
CA VAL A 455 -7.41 -7.42 -8.87
C VAL A 455 -7.98 -8.26 -7.71
N ILE A 456 -9.17 -7.92 -7.20
CA ILE A 456 -9.87 -8.69 -6.17
C ILE A 456 -10.22 -10.10 -6.65
N ALA A 457 -10.67 -10.25 -7.90
CA ALA A 457 -10.95 -11.56 -8.49
C ALA A 457 -9.71 -12.47 -8.49
N ARG A 458 -8.52 -11.91 -8.80
CA ARG A 458 -7.24 -12.62 -8.67
C ARG A 458 -6.92 -12.93 -7.20
N ALA A 459 -7.14 -11.96 -6.30
CA ALA A 459 -6.85 -12.10 -4.88
C ALA A 459 -7.71 -13.18 -4.19
N ARG A 460 -8.92 -13.40 -4.65
CA ARG A 460 -9.79 -14.50 -4.18
C ARG A 460 -9.31 -15.90 -4.60
N GLN A 461 -8.36 -15.96 -5.53
CA GLN A 461 -7.81 -17.20 -6.09
C GLN A 461 -6.32 -17.36 -5.79
N ASP A 462 -5.80 -16.58 -4.85
CA ASP A 462 -4.38 -16.60 -4.54
C ASP A 462 -3.99 -17.60 -3.43
N GLY A 463 -4.96 -18.29 -2.85
CA GLY A 463 -4.73 -19.30 -1.83
C GLY A 463 -4.71 -18.78 -0.39
N SER A 464 -5.01 -17.49 -0.19
CA SER A 464 -4.99 -16.84 1.14
C SER A 464 -6.32 -16.98 1.91
N GLN A 465 -7.31 -17.63 1.33
CA GLN A 465 -8.66 -17.81 1.90
C GLN A 465 -8.74 -19.04 2.78
#